data_efb8f596dc2995c4c9c9f43084724495
#
_entry.id   efb8f596dc2995c4c9c9f43084724495
#
_cell.length_a   1.000
_cell.length_b   1.000
_cell.length_c   1.000
_cell.angle_alpha   90.00
_cell.angle_beta   90.00
_cell.angle_gamma   90.00
#
_symmetry.space_group_name_H-M   'P 1'
#
loop_
_entity.id
_entity.type
_entity.pdbx_description
1 polymer ?
#
loop_
_entity_poly.entity_id
_entity_poly.type
_entity_poly.pdbx_seq_one_letter_code
_entity_poly.pdbx_strand_id
1 'polypeptide(L)'
;FIAIKGDRFDGNNYINDAIKNGAKIIISSKFKDQIKNNIIYLKQKNPRQILSNLSSQIFKKKPQNLIAVTGTNGKTSIANFYYQILKKNKKKVASFGTLGISGKKKIENTSNTTFDPIKIGKNLSYLEKKKINNVILEASSHGLKQHRLDGLKFDVGIFTNLSRDHLDYHLS
;
A
#
# COMPACT_ATOMS: atom_id res chain seq x y z
N PHE A 1 -9.31 -15.01 -3.33
CA PHE A 1 -9.95 -13.91 -2.59
C PHE A 1 -9.32 -13.79 -1.20
N ILE A 2 -9.02 -12.55 -0.75
CA ILE A 2 -8.49 -12.27 0.58
C ILE A 2 -9.56 -11.51 1.36
N ALA A 3 -10.13 -12.14 2.37
CA ALA A 3 -11.17 -11.56 3.21
C ALA A 3 -10.53 -10.71 4.32
N ILE A 4 -10.65 -9.40 4.18
CA ILE A 4 -10.10 -8.42 5.13
C ILE A 4 -11.25 -7.78 5.90
N LYS A 5 -11.17 -7.80 7.23
CA LYS A 5 -12.07 -7.02 8.08
C LYS A 5 -11.62 -5.56 8.09
N GLY A 6 -12.46 -4.67 7.61
CA GLY A 6 -12.32 -3.21 7.71
C GLY A 6 -13.21 -2.64 8.81
N ASP A 7 -13.16 -1.31 8.97
CA ASP A 7 -13.95 -0.61 10.00
C ASP A 7 -15.45 -0.55 9.63
N ARG A 8 -15.75 -0.37 8.35
CA ARG A 8 -17.13 -0.26 7.82
C ARG A 8 -17.65 -1.57 7.21
N PHE A 9 -16.78 -2.40 6.65
CA PHE A 9 -17.15 -3.62 5.94
C PHE A 9 -16.28 -4.79 6.40
N ASP A 10 -16.89 -5.96 6.52
CA ASP A 10 -16.17 -7.21 6.77
C ASP A 10 -16.11 -8.03 5.47
N GLY A 11 -14.89 -8.16 4.91
CA GLY A 11 -14.65 -8.94 3.71
C GLY A 11 -15.09 -10.42 3.82
N ASN A 12 -15.23 -10.94 5.04
CA ASN A 12 -15.71 -12.30 5.24
C ASN A 12 -17.17 -12.49 4.79
N ASN A 13 -17.97 -11.46 4.78
CA ASN A 13 -19.37 -11.52 4.34
C ASN A 13 -19.48 -11.72 2.81
N TYR A 14 -18.41 -11.47 2.06
CA TYR A 14 -18.37 -11.57 0.59
C TYR A 14 -17.71 -12.87 0.10
N ILE A 15 -17.38 -13.80 0.98
CA ILE A 15 -16.70 -15.05 0.60
C ILE A 15 -17.55 -15.88 -0.37
N ASN A 16 -18.84 -16.02 -0.10
CA ASN A 16 -19.74 -16.79 -0.96
C ASN A 16 -19.85 -16.16 -2.36
N ASP A 17 -19.90 -14.84 -2.46
CA ASP A 17 -19.94 -14.15 -3.74
C ASP A 17 -18.61 -14.28 -4.48
N ALA A 18 -17.49 -14.20 -3.78
CA ALA A 18 -16.17 -14.44 -4.38
C ALA A 18 -16.08 -15.87 -4.96
N ILE A 19 -16.59 -16.87 -4.26
CA ILE A 19 -16.64 -18.27 -4.72
C ILE A 19 -17.52 -18.40 -5.97
N LYS A 20 -18.72 -17.82 -5.96
CA LYS A 20 -19.62 -17.81 -7.12
C LYS A 20 -18.95 -17.16 -8.34
N ASN A 21 -18.11 -16.13 -8.11
CA ASN A 21 -17.32 -15.46 -9.14
C ASN A 21 -15.99 -16.17 -9.46
N GLY A 22 -15.80 -17.41 -9.05
CA GLY A 22 -14.71 -18.27 -9.47
C GLY A 22 -13.47 -18.27 -8.56
N ALA A 23 -13.53 -17.68 -7.36
CA ALA A 23 -12.42 -17.77 -6.42
C ALA A 23 -12.21 -19.24 -5.98
N LYS A 24 -11.00 -19.75 -6.19
CA LYS A 24 -10.59 -21.12 -5.79
C LYS A 24 -9.77 -21.14 -4.50
N ILE A 25 -9.26 -20.00 -4.08
CA ILE A 25 -8.47 -19.85 -2.84
C ILE A 25 -9.08 -18.70 -2.04
N ILE A 26 -9.39 -18.99 -0.79
CA ILE A 26 -9.94 -18.04 0.18
C ILE A 26 -8.95 -17.88 1.33
N ILE A 27 -8.51 -16.68 1.59
CA ILE A 27 -7.60 -16.34 2.70
C ILE A 27 -8.36 -15.51 3.72
N SER A 28 -8.37 -15.92 4.99
CA SER A 28 -9.01 -15.22 6.09
C SER A 28 -8.39 -15.57 7.44
N SER A 29 -8.68 -14.78 8.46
CA SER A 29 -8.32 -15.10 9.85
C SER A 29 -9.36 -15.96 10.57
N LYS A 30 -10.54 -16.19 9.96
CA LYS A 30 -11.71 -16.78 10.66
C LYS A 30 -11.84 -18.30 10.60
N PHE A 31 -11.18 -18.99 9.67
CA PHE A 31 -11.31 -20.45 9.55
C PHE A 31 -9.98 -21.17 9.73
N LYS A 32 -10.07 -22.51 9.81
CA LYS A 32 -8.90 -23.40 9.76
C LYS A 32 -8.55 -23.70 8.31
N ASP A 33 -7.31 -24.11 8.08
CA ASP A 33 -6.88 -24.60 6.78
C ASP A 33 -7.67 -25.84 6.40
N GLN A 34 -8.29 -25.81 5.24
CA GLN A 34 -9.09 -26.93 4.73
C GLN A 34 -9.29 -26.84 3.22
N ILE A 35 -9.63 -27.98 2.62
CA ILE A 35 -10.12 -28.05 1.25
C ILE A 35 -11.56 -28.54 1.32
N LYS A 36 -12.49 -27.77 0.75
CA LYS A 36 -13.91 -28.13 0.69
C LYS A 36 -14.48 -27.70 -0.66
N ASN A 37 -15.18 -28.62 -1.34
CA ASN A 37 -15.80 -28.37 -2.63
C ASN A 37 -14.83 -27.76 -3.67
N ASN A 38 -13.61 -28.31 -3.78
CA ASN A 38 -12.53 -27.82 -4.65
C ASN A 38 -12.10 -26.36 -4.37
N ILE A 39 -12.35 -25.85 -3.18
CA ILE A 39 -11.93 -24.54 -2.73
C ILE A 39 -10.94 -24.70 -1.59
N ILE A 40 -9.81 -24.02 -1.69
CA ILE A 40 -8.76 -24.01 -0.67
C ILE A 40 -9.02 -22.84 0.28
N TYR A 41 -9.20 -23.14 1.56
CA TYR A 41 -9.31 -22.16 2.63
C TYR A 41 -8.00 -22.12 3.40
N LEU A 42 -7.38 -20.94 3.47
CA LEU A 42 -6.13 -20.73 4.18
C LEU A 42 -6.33 -19.75 5.33
N LYS A 43 -6.00 -20.20 6.54
CA LYS A 43 -6.00 -19.35 7.72
C LYS A 43 -4.75 -18.50 7.73
N GLN A 44 -4.92 -17.19 7.82
CA GLN A 44 -3.82 -16.27 8.01
C GLN A 44 -4.14 -15.31 9.16
N LYS A 45 -3.23 -15.19 10.11
CA LYS A 45 -3.39 -14.29 11.27
C LYS A 45 -3.61 -12.84 10.81
N ASN A 46 -2.90 -12.43 9.76
CA ASN A 46 -2.98 -11.09 9.21
C ASN A 46 -3.18 -11.10 7.67
N PRO A 47 -4.44 -11.19 7.18
CA PRO A 47 -4.72 -11.16 5.75
C PRO A 47 -4.26 -9.87 5.04
N ARG A 48 -4.19 -8.73 5.75
CA ARG A 48 -3.67 -7.47 5.18
C ARG A 48 -2.20 -7.57 4.80
N GLN A 49 -1.40 -8.18 5.66
CA GLN A 49 0.03 -8.40 5.41
C GLN A 49 0.24 -9.35 4.23
N ILE A 50 -0.57 -10.41 4.15
CA ILE A 50 -0.55 -11.33 2.99
C ILE A 50 -0.88 -10.61 1.69
N LEU A 51 -1.90 -9.72 1.70
CA LEU A 51 -2.22 -8.92 0.52
C LEU A 51 -1.03 -8.05 0.07
N SER A 52 -0.37 -7.40 1.01
CA SER A 52 0.81 -6.55 0.72
C SER A 52 1.96 -7.38 0.12
N ASN A 53 2.27 -8.52 0.72
CA ASN A 53 3.32 -9.41 0.26
C ASN A 53 3.02 -9.99 -1.13
N LEU A 54 1.80 -10.48 -1.35
CA LEU A 54 1.38 -11.00 -2.66
C LEU A 54 1.39 -9.91 -3.73
N SER A 55 0.90 -8.73 -3.42
CA SER A 55 0.97 -7.59 -4.35
C SER A 55 2.42 -7.30 -4.76
N SER A 56 3.35 -7.29 -3.79
CA SER A 56 4.77 -7.07 -4.06
C SER A 56 5.39 -8.17 -4.93
N GLN A 57 4.94 -9.42 -4.78
CA GLN A 57 5.41 -10.54 -5.59
C GLN A 57 4.82 -10.52 -7.02
N ILE A 58 3.57 -10.09 -7.18
CA ILE A 58 2.94 -9.95 -8.50
C ILE A 58 3.57 -8.79 -9.26
N PHE A 59 3.74 -7.64 -8.60
CA PHE A 59 4.33 -6.44 -9.19
C PHE A 59 5.82 -6.34 -8.82
N LYS A 60 6.64 -7.29 -9.29
CA LYS A 60 8.07 -7.40 -8.93
C LYS A 60 8.92 -6.22 -9.36
N LYS A 61 8.60 -5.61 -10.51
CA LYS A 61 9.38 -4.49 -11.05
C LYS A 61 9.07 -3.22 -10.26
N LYS A 62 10.12 -2.59 -9.72
CA LYS A 62 10.03 -1.40 -8.86
C LYS A 62 11.12 -0.40 -9.25
N PRO A 63 10.90 0.90 -9.02
CA PRO A 63 11.93 1.93 -9.13
C PRO A 63 13.17 1.59 -8.30
N GLN A 64 14.32 2.04 -8.76
CA GLN A 64 15.61 1.75 -8.13
C GLN A 64 15.72 2.38 -6.74
N ASN A 65 15.26 3.63 -6.58
CA ASN A 65 15.33 4.38 -5.33
C ASN A 65 13.92 4.57 -4.78
N LEU A 66 13.59 3.85 -3.73
CA LEU A 66 12.29 3.90 -3.08
C LEU A 66 12.44 4.45 -1.66
N ILE A 67 11.81 5.59 -1.40
CA ILE A 67 11.89 6.31 -0.13
C ILE A 67 10.53 6.33 0.53
N ALA A 68 10.49 6.10 1.85
CA ALA A 68 9.30 6.31 2.66
C ALA A 68 9.47 7.53 3.56
N VAL A 69 8.43 8.34 3.71
CA VAL A 69 8.38 9.41 4.70
C VAL A 69 7.19 9.20 5.64
N THR A 70 7.46 9.18 6.93
CA THR A 70 6.46 9.02 7.99
C THR A 70 6.61 10.07 9.08
N GLY A 71 5.66 10.12 10.00
CA GLY A 71 5.56 11.03 11.14
C GLY A 71 4.19 11.69 11.22
N THR A 72 3.94 12.48 12.26
CA THR A 72 2.65 13.14 12.44
C THR A 72 2.44 14.22 11.39
N ASN A 73 3.36 15.17 11.29
CA ASN A 73 3.29 16.32 10.39
C ASN A 73 4.48 16.34 9.41
N GLY A 74 4.33 17.06 8.30
CA GLY A 74 5.41 17.33 7.35
C GLY A 74 5.63 16.26 6.27
N LYS A 75 4.95 15.11 6.30
CA LYS A 75 5.07 14.04 5.29
C LYS A 75 4.88 14.56 3.87
N THR A 76 3.77 15.23 3.62
CA THR A 76 3.42 15.78 2.30
C THR A 76 4.40 16.86 1.85
N SER A 77 4.84 17.73 2.78
CA SER A 77 5.82 18.77 2.47
C SER A 77 7.15 18.18 2.02
N ILE A 78 7.68 17.20 2.76
CA ILE A 78 8.94 16.51 2.43
C ILE A 78 8.81 15.75 1.12
N ALA A 79 7.72 15.01 0.92
CA ALA A 79 7.49 14.31 -0.34
C ALA A 79 7.43 15.26 -1.54
N ASN A 80 6.79 16.42 -1.36
CA ASN A 80 6.71 17.45 -2.39
C ASN A 80 8.06 18.16 -2.63
N PHE A 81 8.82 18.48 -1.59
CA PHE A 81 10.17 19.04 -1.75
C PHE A 81 11.11 18.10 -2.47
N TYR A 82 11.14 16.83 -2.07
CA TYR A 82 11.91 15.81 -2.77
C TYR A 82 11.55 15.75 -4.26
N TYR A 83 10.26 15.71 -4.58
CA TYR A 83 9.78 15.70 -5.95
C TYR A 83 10.22 16.95 -6.73
N GLN A 84 10.04 18.16 -6.17
CA GLN A 84 10.39 19.40 -6.83
C GLN A 84 11.91 19.55 -7.04
N ILE A 85 12.72 19.22 -6.03
CA ILE A 85 14.18 19.30 -6.09
C ILE A 85 14.71 18.39 -7.21
N LEU A 86 14.27 17.13 -7.23
CA LEU A 86 14.73 16.20 -8.26
C LEU A 86 14.23 16.60 -9.65
N LYS A 87 12.97 17.06 -9.75
CA LYS A 87 12.43 17.55 -11.03
C LYS A 87 13.19 18.77 -11.55
N LYS A 88 13.51 19.73 -10.68
CA LYS A 88 14.34 20.92 -11.03
C LYS A 88 15.73 20.48 -11.52
N ASN A 89 16.29 19.43 -10.95
CA ASN A 89 17.57 18.83 -11.39
C ASN A 89 17.41 17.86 -12.57
N LYS A 90 16.32 17.93 -13.32
CA LYS A 90 16.03 17.11 -14.52
C LYS A 90 16.06 15.59 -14.26
N LYS A 91 15.90 15.16 -13.01
CA LYS A 91 15.79 13.75 -12.64
C LYS A 91 14.33 13.27 -12.82
N LYS A 92 14.17 12.04 -13.29
CA LYS A 92 12.85 11.39 -13.37
C LYS A 92 12.44 10.97 -11.97
N VAL A 93 11.35 11.52 -11.47
CA VAL A 93 10.87 11.35 -10.09
C VAL A 93 9.35 11.27 -10.04
N ALA A 94 8.84 10.53 -9.06
CA ALA A 94 7.42 10.53 -8.69
C ALA A 94 7.24 10.60 -7.17
N SER A 95 6.08 11.09 -6.73
CA SER A 95 5.68 11.07 -5.33
C SER A 95 4.27 10.48 -5.18
N PHE A 96 4.06 9.73 -4.10
CA PHE A 96 2.78 9.13 -3.73
C PHE A 96 2.38 9.66 -2.38
N GLY A 97 1.19 10.20 -2.25
CA GLY A 97 0.72 10.70 -0.97
C GLY A 97 -0.63 11.41 -1.06
N THR A 98 -0.87 12.29 -0.11
CA THR A 98 -2.12 13.04 0.03
C THR A 98 -2.48 13.84 -1.24
N LEU A 99 -1.50 14.34 -1.96
CA LEU A 99 -1.70 15.05 -3.24
C LEU A 99 -1.87 14.11 -4.44
N GLY A 100 -2.05 12.81 -4.21
CA GLY A 100 -2.15 11.82 -5.26
C GLY A 100 -0.79 11.31 -5.73
N ILE A 101 -0.68 10.97 -7.02
CA ILE A 101 0.55 10.49 -7.66
C ILE A 101 1.07 11.54 -8.61
N SER A 102 2.16 12.20 -8.23
CA SER A 102 2.89 13.12 -9.12
C SER A 102 3.88 12.35 -10.00
N GLY A 103 4.24 12.91 -11.16
CA GLY A 103 5.14 12.25 -12.11
C GLY A 103 4.44 11.42 -13.17
N LYS A 104 3.12 11.28 -13.13
CA LYS A 104 2.26 10.78 -14.20
C LYS A 104 1.62 11.92 -15.00
N LYS A 105 1.21 11.64 -16.25
CA LYS A 105 0.45 12.61 -17.07
C LYS A 105 -0.91 12.99 -16.46
N LYS A 106 -1.50 12.11 -15.66
CA LYS A 106 -2.76 12.32 -14.96
C LYS A 106 -2.56 12.10 -13.47
N ILE A 107 -2.88 13.12 -12.67
CA ILE A 107 -2.89 13.00 -11.21
C ILE A 107 -4.09 12.11 -10.84
N GLU A 108 -3.83 11.01 -10.13
CA GLU A 108 -4.88 10.18 -9.57
C GLU A 108 -5.23 10.72 -8.18
N ASN A 109 -6.40 11.32 -8.04
CA ASN A 109 -6.92 11.67 -6.71
C ASN A 109 -7.18 10.42 -5.90
N THR A 110 -6.83 10.44 -4.63
CA THR A 110 -7.03 9.32 -3.72
C THR A 110 -7.60 9.79 -2.41
N SER A 111 -8.45 8.97 -1.81
CA SER A 111 -9.02 9.21 -0.49
C SER A 111 -8.04 8.90 0.65
N ASN A 112 -6.92 8.27 0.36
CA ASN A 112 -5.96 7.80 1.35
C ASN A 112 -4.55 8.34 1.07
N THR A 113 -3.89 8.86 2.09
CA THR A 113 -2.48 9.28 2.04
C THR A 113 -1.56 8.13 1.61
N THR A 114 -1.73 6.94 2.21
CA THR A 114 -1.05 5.70 1.80
C THR A 114 -2.04 4.82 1.06
N PHE A 115 -1.78 4.53 -0.20
CA PHE A 115 -2.67 3.74 -1.06
C PHE A 115 -2.73 2.27 -0.64
N ASP A 116 -3.71 1.54 -1.18
CA ASP A 116 -3.74 0.08 -1.01
C ASP A 116 -2.55 -0.60 -1.70
N PRO A 117 -2.14 -1.80 -1.24
CA PRO A 117 -0.95 -2.48 -1.74
C PRO A 117 -1.00 -2.78 -3.25
N ILE A 118 -2.17 -3.11 -3.79
CA ILE A 118 -2.32 -3.43 -5.22
C ILE A 118 -2.11 -2.17 -6.05
N LYS A 119 -2.70 -1.06 -5.63
CA LYS A 119 -2.55 0.24 -6.31
C LYS A 119 -1.10 0.71 -6.25
N ILE A 120 -0.43 0.55 -5.10
CA ILE A 120 1.00 0.84 -4.97
C ILE A 120 1.81 -0.01 -5.95
N GLY A 121 1.65 -1.33 -5.92
CA GLY A 121 2.39 -2.27 -6.76
C GLY A 121 2.23 -1.97 -8.26
N LYS A 122 0.97 -1.80 -8.72
CA LYS A 122 0.68 -1.42 -10.12
C LYS A 122 1.39 -0.14 -10.54
N ASN A 123 1.33 0.89 -9.69
CA ASN A 123 1.92 2.19 -9.99
C ASN A 123 3.45 2.15 -9.97
N LEU A 124 4.07 1.47 -9.02
CA LEU A 124 5.52 1.29 -8.98
C LEU A 124 6.02 0.54 -10.23
N SER A 125 5.34 -0.54 -10.63
CA SER A 125 5.68 -1.28 -11.84
C SER A 125 5.50 -0.44 -13.11
N TYR A 126 4.48 0.42 -13.16
CA TYR A 126 4.30 1.36 -14.27
C TYR A 126 5.43 2.40 -14.34
N LEU A 127 5.82 2.98 -13.18
CA LEU A 127 6.87 3.98 -13.10
C LEU A 127 8.23 3.41 -13.51
N GLU A 128 8.53 2.18 -13.09
CA GLU A 128 9.75 1.46 -13.51
C GLU A 128 9.80 1.29 -15.03
N LYS A 129 8.70 0.82 -15.65
CA LYS A 129 8.60 0.71 -17.12
C LYS A 129 8.83 2.05 -17.83
N LYS A 130 8.49 3.17 -17.20
CA LYS A 130 8.74 4.53 -17.71
C LYS A 130 10.14 5.06 -17.34
N LYS A 131 10.99 4.22 -16.74
CA LYS A 131 12.34 4.57 -16.26
C LYS A 131 12.33 5.75 -15.29
N ILE A 132 11.31 5.82 -14.43
CA ILE A 132 11.22 6.76 -13.31
C ILE A 132 11.81 6.05 -12.10
N ASN A 133 13.08 6.33 -11.81
CA ASN A 133 13.87 5.56 -10.85
C ASN A 133 13.81 6.10 -9.42
N ASN A 134 13.31 7.31 -9.21
CA ASN A 134 13.25 7.94 -7.89
C ASN A 134 11.80 8.08 -7.47
N VAL A 135 11.41 7.45 -6.37
CA VAL A 135 10.05 7.50 -5.87
C VAL A 135 10.05 7.72 -4.36
N ILE A 136 9.24 8.66 -3.89
CA ILE A 136 8.95 8.86 -2.47
C ILE A 136 7.48 8.56 -2.20
N LEU A 137 7.22 7.84 -1.09
CA LEU A 137 5.87 7.51 -0.62
C LEU A 137 5.61 8.09 0.76
N GLU A 138 4.43 8.68 0.94
CA GLU A 138 3.93 9.00 2.27
C GLU A 138 3.43 7.72 2.97
N ALA A 139 4.06 7.38 4.08
CA ALA A 139 3.69 6.26 4.96
C ALA A 139 2.92 6.81 6.17
N SER A 140 1.59 6.88 6.08
CA SER A 140 0.75 7.29 7.19
C SER A 140 0.72 6.23 8.29
N SER A 141 0.48 6.62 9.54
CA SER A 141 0.34 5.70 10.67
C SER A 141 -0.74 4.64 10.43
N HIS A 142 -1.87 5.02 9.83
CA HIS A 142 -2.91 4.09 9.37
C HIS A 142 -2.39 3.11 8.32
N GLY A 143 -1.63 3.60 7.34
CA GLY A 143 -1.05 2.76 6.28
C GLY A 143 -0.08 1.74 6.82
N LEU A 144 0.75 2.12 7.80
CA LEU A 144 1.68 1.23 8.50
C LEU A 144 0.93 0.21 9.36
N LYS A 145 0.00 0.64 10.22
CA LYS A 145 -0.84 -0.26 11.05
C LYS A 145 -1.66 -1.24 10.21
N GLN A 146 -2.08 -0.83 9.02
CA GLN A 146 -2.83 -1.67 8.08
C GLN A 146 -1.93 -2.48 7.14
N HIS A 147 -0.63 -2.55 7.39
CA HIS A 147 0.34 -3.35 6.61
C HIS A 147 0.34 -3.05 5.10
N ARG A 148 0.02 -1.81 4.70
CA ARG A 148 -0.08 -1.47 3.28
C ARG A 148 1.26 -1.46 2.57
N LEU A 149 2.36 -1.35 3.29
CA LEU A 149 3.72 -1.21 2.78
C LEU A 149 4.64 -2.40 3.08
N ASP A 150 4.18 -3.40 3.83
CA ASP A 150 5.01 -4.53 4.31
C ASP A 150 5.68 -5.33 3.18
N GLY A 151 5.06 -5.39 2.01
CA GLY A 151 5.65 -6.06 0.84
C GLY A 151 6.74 -5.24 0.12
N LEU A 152 7.07 -4.03 0.59
CA LEU A 152 8.03 -3.14 -0.05
C LEU A 152 9.35 -3.10 0.74
N LYS A 153 10.47 -3.05 0.00
CA LYS A 153 11.77 -2.72 0.56
C LYS A 153 12.09 -1.27 0.21
N PHE A 154 12.31 -0.45 1.22
CA PHE A 154 12.71 0.94 1.06
C PHE A 154 14.22 1.07 1.23
N ASP A 155 14.83 1.96 0.45
CA ASP A 155 16.26 2.28 0.56
C ASP A 155 16.50 3.31 1.65
N VAL A 156 15.52 4.22 1.87
CA VAL A 156 15.58 5.28 2.88
C VAL A 156 14.23 5.42 3.57
N GLY A 157 14.25 5.52 4.88
CA GLY A 157 13.11 5.92 5.72
C GLY A 157 13.36 7.29 6.32
N ILE A 158 12.43 8.22 6.13
CA ILE A 158 12.46 9.56 6.73
C ILE A 158 11.39 9.61 7.81
N PHE A 159 11.81 9.89 9.06
CA PHE A 159 10.91 10.15 10.18
C PHE A 159 10.93 11.64 10.50
N THR A 160 9.78 12.31 10.39
CA THR A 160 9.72 13.76 10.56
C THR A 160 9.58 14.17 12.02
N ASN A 161 8.55 13.69 12.67
CA ASN A 161 8.24 13.98 14.08
C ASN A 161 7.16 13.02 14.59
N LEU A 162 7.00 12.99 15.91
CA LEU A 162 5.93 12.28 16.59
C LEU A 162 5.24 13.26 17.56
N SER A 163 3.93 13.44 17.35
CA SER A 163 3.05 14.14 18.28
C SER A 163 1.72 13.40 18.39
N ARG A 164 0.88 13.83 19.33
CA ARG A 164 -0.46 13.24 19.51
C ARG A 164 -1.32 13.50 18.28
N ASP A 165 -1.74 12.42 17.61
CA ASP A 165 -2.62 12.46 16.44
C ASP A 165 -3.32 11.12 16.29
N HIS A 166 -4.53 11.11 15.74
CA HIS A 166 -5.31 9.90 15.50
C HIS A 166 -5.47 8.99 16.73
N LEU A 167 -5.67 9.55 17.92
CA LEU A 167 -5.84 8.78 19.16
C LEU A 167 -7.11 7.91 19.15
N ASP A 168 -8.14 8.32 18.41
CA ASP A 168 -9.33 7.54 18.10
C ASP A 168 -9.02 6.20 17.42
N TYR A 169 -7.94 6.16 16.65
CA TYR A 169 -7.51 4.97 15.91
C TYR A 169 -6.37 4.19 16.59
N HIS A 170 -5.43 4.88 17.24
CA HIS A 170 -4.23 4.26 17.82
C HIS A 170 -4.36 3.86 19.28
N LEU A 171 -5.35 4.38 20.02
CA LEU A 171 -5.66 4.06 21.42
C LEU A 171 -4.56 4.38 22.45
N SER A 172 -3.47 5.05 22.07
CA SER A 172 -2.35 5.41 22.95
C SER A 172 -1.47 6.48 22.30
#